data_db488b7958d9786799273d85f0729060
#
_entry.id   db488b7958d9786799273d85f0729060
#
_cell.length_a   1.000
_cell.length_b   1.000
_cell.length_c   1.000
_cell.angle_alpha   90.00
_cell.angle_beta   90.00
_cell.angle_gamma   90.00
#
_symmetry.space_group_name_H-M   'P 1'
#
loop_
_entity.id
_entity.type
_entity.pdbx_description
1 polymer ?
#
loop_
_entity_poly.entity_id
_entity_poly.type
_entity_poly.pdbx_seq_one_letter_code
_entity_poly.pdbx_strand_id
1 'polypeptide(L)'
;DWLVTWLDTRIPGSLGQPLSSLPRVQEKVGQMDGWLLVNRSLLEKAAQLGFSAIEANLAKVTITDNAIQAVNLALELTGNHGLSRQNPLERHYRNVLCGRVHTPQNDSAWLAAGKYAFQK
;
A
#
# COMPACT_ATOMS: atom_id res chain seq x y z
N ASP A 1 7.07 -3.49 -12.28
CA ASP A 1 5.67 -3.19 -12.40
C ASP A 1 5.41 -1.94 -13.22
N TRP A 2 4.13 -1.68 -13.45
CA TRP A 2 3.71 -0.54 -14.27
C TRP A 2 4.33 0.79 -13.79
N LEU A 3 4.24 1.08 -12.48
CA LEU A 3 4.72 2.36 -11.94
C LEU A 3 6.22 2.53 -12.16
N VAL A 4 7.01 1.53 -11.86
CA VAL A 4 8.47 1.58 -12.01
C VAL A 4 8.84 1.79 -13.48
N THR A 5 8.21 1.05 -14.37
CA THR A 5 8.42 1.19 -15.81
C THR A 5 8.01 2.58 -16.29
N TRP A 6 6.86 3.08 -15.84
CA TRP A 6 6.38 4.40 -16.22
C TRP A 6 7.34 5.50 -15.77
N LEU A 7 7.83 5.45 -14.52
CA LEU A 7 8.79 6.43 -13.99
C LEU A 7 10.13 6.36 -14.71
N ASP A 8 10.52 5.15 -15.13
CA ASP A 8 11.79 4.92 -15.79
C ASP A 8 11.78 5.41 -17.26
N THR A 9 10.59 5.46 -17.87
CA THR A 9 10.44 5.86 -19.28
C THR A 9 9.92 7.28 -19.44
N ARG A 10 9.31 7.87 -18.41
CA ARG A 10 8.74 9.22 -18.50
C ARG A 10 9.84 10.27 -18.40
N ILE A 11 10.05 11.01 -19.48
CA ILE A 11 11.05 12.08 -19.53
C ILE A 11 10.31 13.41 -19.78
N PRO A 12 10.08 14.23 -18.72
CA PRO A 12 9.49 15.54 -18.91
C PRO A 12 10.43 16.43 -19.74
N GLY A 13 9.84 17.24 -20.63
CA GLY A 13 10.61 18.09 -21.55
C GLY A 13 11.57 19.01 -20.85
N SER A 14 11.22 19.53 -19.66
CA SER A 14 12.05 20.45 -18.90
C SER A 14 13.19 19.74 -18.15
N LEU A 15 13.07 18.45 -17.90
CA LEU A 15 14.03 17.69 -17.09
C LEU A 15 15.14 17.06 -17.94
N GLY A 16 14.81 16.57 -19.13
CA GLY A 16 15.77 15.93 -20.03
C GLY A 16 16.24 14.54 -19.60
N GLN A 17 15.65 13.98 -18.52
CA GLN A 17 16.00 12.66 -18.00
C GLN A 17 14.78 12.02 -17.37
N PRO A 18 14.76 10.67 -17.17
CA PRO A 18 13.61 9.98 -16.60
C PRO A 18 13.29 10.46 -15.18
N LEU A 19 12.01 10.39 -14.80
CA LEU A 19 11.58 10.68 -13.43
C LEU A 19 12.26 9.78 -12.41
N SER A 20 12.59 8.54 -12.79
CA SER A 20 13.31 7.59 -11.91
C SER A 20 14.69 8.08 -11.49
N SER A 21 15.26 9.08 -12.18
CA SER A 21 16.55 9.64 -11.82
C SER A 21 16.49 10.64 -10.66
N LEU A 22 15.30 11.09 -10.29
CA LEU A 22 15.13 12.08 -9.22
C LEU A 22 15.17 11.42 -7.84
N PRO A 23 16.05 11.89 -6.93
CA PRO A 23 16.11 11.32 -5.58
C PRO A 23 14.77 11.34 -4.86
N ARG A 24 13.97 12.39 -5.04
CA ARG A 24 12.64 12.48 -4.43
C ARG A 24 11.72 11.34 -4.89
N VAL A 25 11.76 11.01 -6.18
CA VAL A 25 10.98 9.90 -6.74
C VAL A 25 11.50 8.57 -6.21
N GLN A 26 12.81 8.41 -6.15
CA GLN A 26 13.44 7.21 -5.62
C GLN A 26 13.06 6.98 -4.15
N GLU A 27 13.05 8.02 -3.33
CA GLU A 27 12.63 7.93 -1.93
C GLU A 27 11.19 7.44 -1.81
N LYS A 28 10.28 7.99 -2.61
CA LYS A 28 8.87 7.60 -2.56
C LYS A 28 8.65 6.16 -2.99
N VAL A 29 9.35 5.72 -4.01
CA VAL A 29 9.30 4.30 -4.43
C VAL A 29 9.85 3.41 -3.32
N GLY A 30 10.92 3.84 -2.64
CA GLY A 30 11.46 3.12 -1.49
C GLY A 30 10.47 3.00 -0.35
N GLN A 31 9.70 4.04 -0.07
CA GLN A 31 8.63 3.99 0.94
C GLN A 31 7.58 2.95 0.56
N MET A 32 7.16 2.92 -0.71
CA MET A 32 6.20 1.92 -1.18
C MET A 32 6.75 0.50 -1.02
N ASP A 33 8.00 0.30 -1.36
CA ASP A 33 8.65 -0.99 -1.20
C ASP A 33 8.67 -1.43 0.26
N GLY A 34 8.90 -0.49 1.19
CA GLY A 34 8.85 -0.77 2.62
C GLY A 34 7.47 -1.24 3.07
N TRP A 35 6.41 -0.55 2.66
CA TRP A 35 5.04 -0.96 2.99
C TRP A 35 4.69 -2.33 2.42
N LEU A 36 5.09 -2.57 1.16
CA LEU A 36 4.82 -3.86 0.51
C LEU A 36 5.64 -5.00 1.13
N LEU A 37 6.85 -4.70 1.59
CA LEU A 37 7.65 -5.68 2.31
C LEU A 37 6.97 -6.12 3.61
N VAL A 38 6.44 -5.17 4.37
CA VAL A 38 5.68 -5.47 5.60
C VAL A 38 4.46 -6.33 5.26
N ASN A 39 3.70 -5.93 4.25
CA ASN A 39 2.50 -6.67 3.84
C ASN A 39 2.84 -8.11 3.44
N ARG A 40 3.88 -8.29 2.66
CA ARG A 40 4.33 -9.61 2.22
C ARG A 40 4.76 -10.47 3.40
N SER A 41 5.49 -9.89 4.34
CA SER A 41 5.93 -10.58 5.55
C SER A 41 4.76 -11.04 6.41
N LEU A 42 3.73 -10.19 6.56
CA LEU A 42 2.53 -10.54 7.31
C LEU A 42 1.75 -11.67 6.63
N LEU A 43 1.63 -11.62 5.31
CA LEU A 43 0.95 -12.67 4.55
C LEU A 43 1.70 -14.01 4.65
N GLU A 44 3.01 -13.99 4.60
CA GLU A 44 3.83 -15.19 4.75
C GLU A 44 3.68 -15.79 6.15
N LYS A 45 3.68 -14.96 7.18
CA LYS A 45 3.47 -15.43 8.55
C LYS A 45 2.09 -16.06 8.70
N ALA A 46 1.06 -15.44 8.13
CA ALA A 46 -0.29 -15.98 8.18
C ALA A 46 -0.37 -17.36 7.52
N ALA A 47 0.33 -17.54 6.39
CA ALA A 47 0.32 -18.80 5.67
C ALA A 47 1.09 -19.91 6.39
N GLN A 48 2.18 -19.58 7.06
CA GLN A 48 3.09 -20.56 7.67
C GLN A 48 2.75 -20.88 9.12
N LEU A 49 2.54 -19.85 9.92
CA LEU A 49 2.39 -19.98 11.37
C LEU A 49 0.96 -19.74 11.84
N GLY A 50 0.16 -19.07 11.01
CA GLY A 50 -1.16 -18.62 11.39
C GLY A 50 -1.16 -17.44 12.35
N PHE A 51 -2.34 -16.89 12.55
CA PHE A 51 -2.57 -15.79 13.50
C PHE A 51 -3.74 -16.14 14.41
N SER A 52 -3.73 -15.65 15.63
CA SER A 52 -4.94 -15.58 16.45
C SER A 52 -5.95 -14.65 15.76
N ALA A 53 -7.21 -14.67 16.19
CA ALA A 53 -8.24 -13.81 15.62
C ALA A 53 -7.86 -12.32 15.76
N ILE A 54 -7.31 -11.93 16.91
CA ILE A 54 -6.87 -10.54 17.15
C ILE A 54 -5.70 -10.17 16.24
N GLU A 55 -4.72 -11.04 16.13
CA GLU A 55 -3.56 -10.82 15.25
C GLU A 55 -3.98 -10.73 13.79
N ALA A 56 -4.90 -11.60 13.35
CA ALA A 56 -5.39 -11.57 11.98
C ALA A 56 -6.09 -10.25 11.66
N ASN A 57 -6.88 -9.73 12.59
CA ASN A 57 -7.56 -8.44 12.40
C ASN A 57 -6.57 -7.27 12.37
N LEU A 58 -5.56 -7.28 13.23
CA LEU A 58 -4.51 -6.25 13.21
C LEU A 58 -3.70 -6.32 11.92
N ALA A 59 -3.38 -7.52 11.46
CA ALA A 59 -2.67 -7.71 10.19
C ALA A 59 -3.49 -7.19 9.03
N LYS A 60 -4.81 -7.47 9.01
CA LYS A 60 -5.70 -6.96 7.97
C LYS A 60 -5.67 -5.43 7.92
N VAL A 61 -5.77 -4.76 9.07
CA VAL A 61 -5.72 -3.30 9.15
C VAL A 61 -4.41 -2.78 8.59
N THR A 62 -3.29 -3.35 9.02
CA THR A 62 -1.96 -2.91 8.60
C THR A 62 -1.77 -3.11 7.10
N ILE A 63 -2.14 -4.28 6.58
CA ILE A 63 -2.01 -4.60 5.15
C ILE A 63 -2.85 -3.64 4.32
N THR A 64 -4.10 -3.41 4.74
CA THR A 64 -5.01 -2.51 4.02
C THR A 64 -4.49 -1.07 4.03
N ASP A 65 -4.07 -0.56 5.19
CA ASP A 65 -3.56 0.81 5.29
C ASP A 65 -2.28 0.99 4.47
N ASN A 66 -1.36 0.03 4.51
CA ASN A 66 -0.14 0.08 3.71
C ASN A 66 -0.44 0.07 2.22
N ALA A 67 -1.40 -0.76 1.80
CA ALA A 67 -1.79 -0.83 0.39
C ALA A 67 -2.40 0.49 -0.07
N ILE A 68 -3.25 1.11 0.75
CA ILE A 68 -3.86 2.41 0.43
C ILE A 68 -2.80 3.49 0.33
N GLN A 69 -1.86 3.53 1.28
CA GLN A 69 -0.76 4.49 1.24
C GLN A 69 0.09 4.33 -0.01
N ALA A 70 0.41 3.08 -0.37
CA ALA A 70 1.22 2.80 -1.55
C ALA A 70 0.52 3.27 -2.84
N VAL A 71 -0.78 2.99 -2.97
CA VAL A 71 -1.54 3.40 -4.17
C VAL A 71 -1.73 4.91 -4.20
N ASN A 72 -2.00 5.54 -3.07
CA ASN A 72 -2.10 7.00 -3.01
C ASN A 72 -0.79 7.67 -3.43
N LEU A 73 0.33 7.14 -2.97
CA LEU A 73 1.64 7.68 -3.33
C LEU A 73 1.94 7.46 -4.81
N ALA A 74 1.55 6.31 -5.36
CA ALA A 74 1.68 6.03 -6.79
C ALA A 74 0.86 7.01 -7.63
N LEU A 75 -0.37 7.32 -7.19
CA LEU A 75 -1.22 8.31 -7.87
C LEU A 75 -0.61 9.71 -7.78
N GLU A 76 -0.04 10.07 -6.64
CA GLU A 76 0.65 11.34 -6.47
C GLU A 76 1.82 11.48 -7.45
N LEU A 77 2.60 10.42 -7.64
CA LEU A 77 3.74 10.41 -8.54
C LEU A 77 3.35 10.45 -10.01
N THR A 78 2.21 9.86 -10.37
CA THR A 78 1.77 9.76 -11.75
C THR A 78 0.76 10.83 -12.15
N GLY A 79 0.14 11.51 -11.18
CA GLY A 79 -0.87 12.51 -11.44
C GLY A 79 -2.06 11.92 -12.19
N ASN A 80 -2.55 12.65 -13.22
CA ASN A 80 -3.71 12.22 -13.97
C ASN A 80 -3.51 10.90 -14.73
N HIS A 81 -2.27 10.53 -15.05
CA HIS A 81 -1.99 9.26 -15.73
C HIS A 81 -2.36 8.07 -14.85
N GLY A 82 -2.21 8.19 -13.53
CA GLY A 82 -2.54 7.12 -12.59
C GLY A 82 -4.04 6.83 -12.52
N LEU A 83 -4.89 7.81 -12.87
CA LEU A 83 -6.34 7.66 -12.83
C LEU A 83 -6.91 7.15 -14.15
N SER A 84 -6.09 7.00 -15.19
CA SER A 84 -6.54 6.47 -16.47
C SER A 84 -6.91 5.00 -16.35
N ARG A 85 -8.06 4.61 -16.96
CA ARG A 85 -8.49 3.21 -16.98
C ARG A 85 -7.60 2.33 -17.84
N GLN A 86 -6.67 2.91 -18.57
CA GLN A 86 -5.71 2.15 -19.39
C GLN A 86 -4.56 1.57 -18.58
N ASN A 87 -4.45 1.93 -17.29
CA ASN A 87 -3.43 1.38 -16.41
C ASN A 87 -4.08 0.78 -15.14
N PRO A 88 -3.35 -0.04 -14.37
CA PRO A 88 -3.93 -0.77 -13.25
C PRO A 88 -4.15 0.07 -11.99
N LEU A 89 -3.57 1.28 -11.84
CA LEU A 89 -3.62 2.03 -10.59
C LEU A 89 -5.03 2.42 -10.17
N GLU A 90 -5.87 2.86 -11.12
CA GLU A 90 -7.24 3.23 -10.82
C GLU A 90 -8.02 2.05 -10.23
N ARG A 91 -7.85 0.86 -10.80
CA ARG A 91 -8.49 -0.34 -10.31
C ARG A 91 -7.95 -0.74 -8.94
N HIS A 92 -6.64 -0.68 -8.75
CA HIS A 92 -6.03 -0.97 -7.46
C HIS A 92 -6.49 0.00 -6.38
N TYR A 93 -6.61 1.28 -6.71
CA TYR A 93 -7.10 2.29 -5.79
C TYR A 93 -8.51 1.97 -5.30
N ARG A 94 -9.43 1.66 -6.23
CA ARG A 94 -10.79 1.26 -5.87
C ARG A 94 -10.80 0.00 -5.01
N ASN A 95 -10.00 -0.98 -5.37
CA ASN A 95 -9.95 -2.26 -4.66
C ASN A 95 -9.45 -2.09 -3.23
N VAL A 96 -8.40 -1.30 -3.00
CA VAL A 96 -7.86 -1.12 -1.64
C VAL A 96 -8.80 -0.30 -0.77
N LEU A 97 -9.51 0.68 -1.34
CA LEU A 97 -10.53 1.43 -0.59
C LEU A 97 -11.67 0.52 -0.14
N CYS A 98 -12.07 -0.45 -0.96
CA CYS A 98 -13.07 -1.44 -0.56
C CYS A 98 -12.63 -2.22 0.69
N GLY A 99 -11.34 -2.49 0.83
CA GLY A 99 -10.80 -3.17 2.00
C GLY A 99 -11.08 -2.45 3.32
N ARG A 100 -11.21 -1.13 3.30
CA ARG A 100 -11.49 -0.34 4.50
C ARG A 100 -12.89 -0.51 5.04
N VAL A 101 -13.85 -0.79 4.18
CA VAL A 101 -15.25 -0.89 4.58
C VAL A 101 -15.67 -2.31 4.94
N HIS A 102 -14.81 -3.31 4.71
CA HIS A 102 -15.06 -4.67 5.13
C HIS A 102 -14.78 -4.85 6.62
N THR A 103 -15.56 -5.71 7.26
CA THR A 103 -15.34 -6.01 8.68
C THR A 103 -14.17 -6.98 8.86
N PRO A 104 -13.39 -6.85 9.96
CA PRO A 104 -13.54 -5.78 10.95
C PRO A 104 -13.01 -4.45 10.43
N GLN A 105 -13.64 -3.35 10.83
CA GLN A 105 -13.11 -2.02 10.56
C GLN A 105 -11.92 -1.76 11.45
N ASN A 106 -11.07 -0.79 11.06
CA ASN A 106 -9.83 -0.47 11.78
C ASN A 106 -10.08 -0.21 13.27
N ASP A 107 -11.06 0.63 13.59
CA ASP A 107 -11.37 1.00 14.97
C ASP A 107 -11.75 -0.23 15.80
N SER A 108 -12.55 -1.13 15.23
CA SER A 108 -12.97 -2.36 15.91
C SER A 108 -11.78 -3.28 16.17
N ALA A 109 -10.87 -3.40 15.23
CA ALA A 109 -9.68 -4.23 15.38
C ALA A 109 -8.76 -3.68 16.47
N TRP A 110 -8.54 -2.37 16.48
CA TRP A 110 -7.69 -1.73 17.48
C TRP A 110 -8.29 -1.81 18.87
N LEU A 111 -9.58 -1.57 19.01
CA LEU A 111 -10.27 -1.68 20.29
C LEU A 111 -10.17 -3.09 20.86
N ALA A 112 -10.40 -4.11 20.04
CA ALA A 112 -10.31 -5.50 20.46
C ALA A 112 -8.90 -5.86 20.93
N ALA A 113 -7.88 -5.42 20.19
CA ALA A 113 -6.48 -5.65 20.55
C ALA A 113 -6.12 -4.95 21.87
N GLY A 114 -6.57 -3.70 22.04
CA GLY A 114 -6.33 -2.95 23.26
C GLY A 114 -6.99 -3.59 24.46
N LYS A 115 -8.24 -4.00 24.34
CA LYS A 115 -8.94 -4.71 25.41
C LYS A 115 -8.22 -5.99 25.82
N TYR A 116 -7.76 -6.76 24.84
CA TYR A 116 -7.03 -7.99 25.09
C TYR A 116 -5.73 -7.73 25.85
N ALA A 117 -5.00 -6.65 25.51
CA ALA A 117 -3.75 -6.31 26.16
C ALA A 117 -3.92 -6.06 27.67
N PHE A 118 -5.09 -5.62 28.10
CA PHE A 118 -5.39 -5.34 29.51
C PHE A 118 -6.03 -6.53 30.23
N GLN A 119 -6.32 -7.61 29.56
CA GLN A 119 -6.78 -8.84 30.17
C GLN A 119 -5.56 -9.59 30.72
N LYS A 120 -5.60 -9.92 32.00
CA LYS A 120 -4.50 -10.65 32.65
C LYS A 120 -5.01 -11.84 33.43
#